data_73c74ced90fcbeec971d54b9f1966ac8
#
_entry.id   73c74ced90fcbeec971d54b9f1966ac8
#
_cell.length_a   1.000
_cell.length_b   1.000
_cell.length_c   1.000
_cell.angle_alpha   90.00
_cell.angle_beta   90.00
_cell.angle_gamma   90.00
#
_symmetry.space_group_name_H-M   'P 1'
#
loop_
_entity.id
_entity.type
_entity.pdbx_description
1 polymer ?
#
loop_
_entity_poly.entity_id
_entity_poly.type
_entity_poly.pdbx_seq_one_letter_code
_entity_poly.pdbx_strand_id
1 'polypeptide(L)'
;APASTPARNRCSALRAESVAAFDAMVRVLLSHSVPELSVDAKTDVSTFVILDTREKSEFEVSHVRGAIWVGYDDFEIRRISHLPKVSRILLYCSVGYRSEKVAEKLRIAGYRNVTNMVGGIFAWVNSGRRVVDSKGAPTTRVHGYSRAWGVWVNQGTVVYE
;
A
#
# COMPACT_ATOMS: atom_id res chain seq x y z
N ALA A 1 -39.51 -18.95 -13.19
CA ALA A 1 -38.35 -19.30 -12.39
C ALA A 1 -37.25 -18.25 -12.63
N PRO A 2 -36.63 -17.66 -11.60
CA PRO A 2 -35.56 -16.73 -11.81
C PRO A 2 -34.35 -17.48 -12.37
N ALA A 3 -33.77 -16.99 -13.47
CA ALA A 3 -32.58 -17.55 -14.07
C ALA A 3 -31.44 -17.45 -13.09
N SER A 4 -30.82 -18.58 -12.72
CA SER A 4 -29.65 -18.63 -11.86
C SER A 4 -28.46 -17.98 -12.58
N THR A 5 -27.98 -16.85 -12.07
CA THR A 5 -26.78 -16.18 -12.55
C THR A 5 -25.60 -17.16 -12.46
N PRO A 6 -24.81 -17.36 -13.52
CA PRO A 6 -23.70 -18.32 -13.48
C PRO A 6 -22.68 -17.94 -12.40
N ALA A 7 -22.08 -18.96 -11.76
CA ALA A 7 -21.19 -18.80 -10.61
C ALA A 7 -20.01 -17.82 -10.84
N ARG A 8 -19.51 -17.73 -12.09
CA ARG A 8 -18.45 -16.78 -12.49
C ARG A 8 -18.90 -15.32 -12.34
N ASN A 9 -20.14 -15.00 -12.68
CA ASN A 9 -20.67 -13.63 -12.57
C ASN A 9 -20.87 -13.21 -11.11
N ARG A 10 -21.26 -14.15 -10.24
CA ARG A 10 -21.38 -13.87 -8.79
C ARG A 10 -20.03 -13.59 -8.14
N CYS A 11 -18.99 -14.35 -8.47
CA CYS A 11 -17.66 -14.14 -7.92
C CYS A 11 -17.07 -12.80 -8.36
N SER A 12 -17.24 -12.40 -9.60
CA SER A 12 -16.78 -11.09 -10.09
C SER A 12 -17.56 -9.92 -9.46
N ALA A 13 -18.87 -10.06 -9.26
CA ALA A 13 -19.69 -9.06 -8.60
C ALA A 13 -19.28 -8.87 -7.12
N LEU A 14 -19.11 -9.97 -6.38
CA LEU A 14 -18.64 -9.92 -4.98
C LEU A 14 -17.25 -9.29 -4.85
N ARG A 15 -16.37 -9.57 -5.80
CA ARG A 15 -15.03 -8.91 -5.81
C ARG A 15 -15.14 -7.41 -6.08
N ALA A 16 -15.98 -6.98 -7.01
CA ALA A 16 -16.21 -5.57 -7.30
C ALA A 16 -16.82 -4.85 -6.09
N GLU A 17 -17.76 -5.46 -5.38
CA GLU A 17 -18.34 -4.92 -4.15
C GLU A 17 -17.30 -4.80 -3.04
N SER A 18 -16.42 -5.79 -2.88
CA SER A 18 -15.33 -5.77 -1.89
C SER A 18 -14.33 -4.66 -2.20
N VAL A 19 -13.97 -4.45 -3.46
CA VAL A 19 -13.08 -3.35 -3.88
C VAL A 19 -13.74 -2.00 -3.59
N ALA A 20 -15.02 -1.83 -3.94
CA ALA A 20 -15.75 -0.59 -3.69
C ALA A 20 -15.86 -0.27 -2.19
N ALA A 21 -16.10 -1.28 -1.34
CA ALA A 21 -16.16 -1.12 0.10
C ALA A 21 -14.79 -0.72 0.69
N PHE A 22 -13.71 -1.33 0.22
CA PHE A 22 -12.35 -0.97 0.60
C PHE A 22 -12.02 0.47 0.21
N ASP A 23 -12.29 0.86 -1.02
CA ASP A 23 -12.06 2.22 -1.50
C ASP A 23 -12.84 3.26 -0.71
N ALA A 24 -14.10 2.97 -0.37
CA ALA A 24 -14.94 3.84 0.45
C ALA A 24 -14.37 4.00 1.87
N MET A 25 -13.93 2.91 2.48
CA MET A 25 -13.30 2.92 3.81
C MET A 25 -12.03 3.76 3.81
N VAL A 26 -11.14 3.55 2.85
CA VAL A 26 -9.88 4.30 2.72
C VAL A 26 -10.16 5.79 2.52
N ARG A 27 -11.14 6.14 1.69
CA ARG A 27 -11.52 7.54 1.43
C ARG A 27 -11.95 8.26 2.70
N VAL A 28 -12.67 7.60 3.58
CA VAL A 28 -13.10 8.17 4.87
C VAL A 28 -11.94 8.23 5.88
N LEU A 29 -11.06 7.23 5.86
CA LEU A 29 -9.93 7.12 6.79
C LEU A 29 -8.87 8.21 6.59
N LEU A 30 -8.56 8.56 5.34
CA LEU A 30 -7.50 9.50 5.01
C LEU A 30 -7.95 10.95 5.15
N SER A 31 -7.01 11.83 5.49
CA SER A 31 -7.23 13.29 5.55
C SER A 31 -7.12 13.97 4.18
N HIS A 32 -6.53 13.27 3.19
CA HIS A 32 -6.25 13.81 1.85
C HIS A 32 -5.36 15.06 1.88
N SER A 33 -4.42 15.10 2.81
CA SER A 33 -3.55 16.26 3.06
C SER A 33 -2.35 16.36 2.13
N VAL A 34 -2.07 15.30 1.37
CA VAL A 34 -0.96 15.21 0.42
C VAL A 34 -1.46 14.67 -0.92
N PRO A 35 -0.72 14.90 -2.03
CA PRO A 35 -1.04 14.28 -3.32
C PRO A 35 -1.17 12.76 -3.20
N GLU A 36 -2.08 12.17 -3.95
CA GLU A 36 -2.43 10.76 -3.89
C GLU A 36 -2.27 10.07 -5.23
N LEU A 37 -1.93 8.78 -5.19
CA LEU A 37 -1.91 7.90 -6.34
C LEU A 37 -2.66 6.61 -6.00
N SER A 38 -3.69 6.30 -6.78
CA SER A 38 -4.32 4.99 -6.77
C SER A 38 -3.58 4.06 -7.72
N VAL A 39 -3.30 2.83 -7.29
CA VAL A 39 -2.58 1.86 -8.10
C VAL A 39 -3.49 0.73 -8.56
N ASP A 40 -3.38 0.38 -9.83
CA ASP A 40 -3.93 -0.81 -10.43
C ASP A 40 -2.81 -1.63 -11.08
N ALA A 41 -3.16 -2.71 -11.79
CA ALA A 41 -2.18 -3.59 -12.43
C ALA A 41 -1.31 -2.88 -13.49
N LYS A 42 -1.76 -1.74 -14.03
CA LYS A 42 -1.12 -1.01 -15.14
C LYS A 42 -0.44 0.29 -14.73
N THR A 43 -0.66 0.77 -13.52
CA THR A 43 -0.09 2.03 -13.04
C THR A 43 1.44 1.97 -13.07
N ASP A 44 2.07 2.89 -13.77
CA ASP A 44 3.53 2.97 -13.83
C ASP A 44 4.07 3.70 -12.60
N VAL A 45 4.85 3.00 -11.81
CA VAL A 45 5.52 3.53 -10.61
C VAL A 45 7.06 3.54 -10.76
N SER A 46 7.58 3.25 -11.94
CA SER A 46 9.02 3.07 -12.19
C SER A 46 9.86 4.32 -11.94
N THR A 47 9.26 5.51 -12.02
CA THR A 47 9.95 6.79 -11.80
C THR A 47 9.97 7.24 -10.35
N PHE A 48 9.28 6.52 -9.46
CA PHE A 48 9.22 6.85 -8.04
C PHE A 48 10.32 6.15 -7.24
N VAL A 49 10.83 6.85 -6.24
CA VAL A 49 11.47 6.24 -5.09
C VAL A 49 10.34 5.83 -4.14
N ILE A 50 10.24 4.54 -3.83
CA ILE A 50 9.14 4.00 -3.03
C ILE A 50 9.60 3.82 -1.58
N LEU A 51 8.84 4.36 -0.64
CA LEU A 51 9.12 4.27 0.79
C LEU A 51 8.03 3.46 1.50
N ASP A 52 8.46 2.49 2.30
CA ASP A 52 7.59 1.69 3.16
C ASP A 52 7.60 2.27 4.57
N THR A 53 6.45 2.72 5.04
CA THR A 53 6.29 3.37 6.35
C THR A 53 5.70 2.43 7.41
N ARG A 54 5.62 1.13 7.11
CA ARG A 54 5.11 0.14 8.06
C ARG A 54 6.17 -0.22 9.12
N GLU A 55 5.77 -1.03 10.10
CA GLU A 55 6.71 -1.62 11.02
C GLU A 55 7.69 -2.55 10.29
N LYS A 56 8.90 -2.70 10.86
CA LYS A 56 9.93 -3.51 10.23
C LYS A 56 9.51 -4.97 10.03
N SER A 57 8.78 -5.53 10.97
CA SER A 57 8.22 -6.88 10.87
C SER A 57 7.28 -7.05 9.68
N GLU A 58 6.46 -6.04 9.37
CA GLU A 58 5.58 -6.04 8.20
C GLU A 58 6.41 -6.03 6.90
N PHE A 59 7.43 -5.18 6.86
CA PHE A 59 8.34 -5.07 5.72
C PHE A 59 9.12 -6.39 5.48
N GLU A 60 9.55 -7.05 6.53
CA GLU A 60 10.29 -8.32 6.45
C GLU A 60 9.43 -9.47 5.94
N VAL A 61 8.13 -9.47 6.21
CA VAL A 61 7.21 -10.45 5.61
C VAL A 61 7.18 -10.28 4.09
N SER A 62 6.87 -9.09 3.64
CA SER A 62 6.96 -8.71 2.21
C SER A 62 6.84 -7.21 2.03
N HIS A 63 7.36 -6.72 0.91
CA HIS A 63 7.30 -5.31 0.53
C HIS A 63 7.30 -5.17 -0.99
N VAL A 64 6.99 -3.99 -1.46
CA VAL A 64 7.11 -3.64 -2.88
C VAL A 64 8.58 -3.69 -3.27
N ARG A 65 8.90 -4.35 -4.36
CA ARG A 65 10.29 -4.50 -4.82
C ARG A 65 10.97 -3.13 -4.94
N GLY A 66 12.15 -3.01 -4.34
CA GLY A 66 12.95 -1.79 -4.34
C GLY A 66 12.50 -0.75 -3.33
N ALA A 67 11.46 -0.98 -2.54
CA ALA A 67 11.06 -0.07 -1.49
C ALA A 67 12.12 0.07 -0.39
N ILE A 68 12.30 1.30 0.07
CA ILE A 68 13.16 1.63 1.21
C ILE A 68 12.29 1.64 2.46
N TRP A 69 12.67 0.87 3.48
CA TRP A 69 11.98 0.93 4.76
C TRP A 69 12.36 2.19 5.52
N VAL A 70 11.37 2.94 5.98
CA VAL A 70 11.57 4.19 6.76
C VAL A 70 10.87 4.18 8.10
N GLY A 71 9.90 3.28 8.30
CA GLY A 71 9.14 3.14 9.54
C GLY A 71 8.05 4.19 9.73
N TYR A 72 7.33 4.08 10.85
CA TYR A 72 6.28 5.01 11.25
C TYR A 72 6.51 5.52 12.67
N ASP A 73 6.37 4.68 13.71
CA ASP A 73 6.59 5.07 15.10
C ASP A 73 8.06 5.47 15.35
N ASP A 74 8.97 4.78 14.70
CA ASP A 74 10.40 5.04 14.72
C ASP A 74 10.91 5.73 13.46
N PHE A 75 10.02 6.45 12.76
CA PHE A 75 10.40 7.18 11.54
C PHE A 75 11.53 8.19 11.81
N GLU A 76 12.56 8.10 10.97
CA GLU A 76 13.69 9.01 11.00
C GLU A 76 13.99 9.55 9.61
N ILE A 77 13.94 10.87 9.46
CA ILE A 77 14.20 11.54 8.17
C ILE A 77 15.62 11.25 7.63
N ARG A 78 16.58 10.99 8.51
CA ARG A 78 17.96 10.66 8.11
C ARG A 78 18.07 9.42 7.23
N ARG A 79 17.11 8.49 7.30
CA ARG A 79 17.09 7.28 6.46
C ARG A 79 16.98 7.59 4.97
N ILE A 80 16.51 8.78 4.64
CA ILE A 80 16.37 9.25 3.25
C ILE A 80 17.14 10.54 2.97
N SER A 81 18.08 10.93 3.86
CA SER A 81 18.86 12.16 3.70
C SER A 81 19.69 12.19 2.40
N HIS A 82 20.00 11.02 1.83
CA HIS A 82 20.69 10.87 0.55
C HIS A 82 19.80 11.22 -0.66
N LEU A 83 18.47 11.31 -0.49
CA LEU A 83 17.56 11.63 -1.58
C LEU A 83 17.48 13.14 -1.80
N PRO A 84 17.68 13.63 -3.03
CA PRO A 84 17.43 15.03 -3.37
C PRO A 84 16.00 15.46 -3.03
N LYS A 85 15.81 16.71 -2.62
CA LYS A 85 14.49 17.26 -2.27
C LYS A 85 13.49 17.29 -3.45
N VAL A 86 13.98 17.16 -4.67
CA VAL A 86 13.17 17.10 -5.89
C VAL A 86 12.81 15.66 -6.31
N SER A 87 13.30 14.65 -5.59
CA SER A 87 12.99 13.24 -5.89
C SER A 87 11.49 13.00 -5.89
N ARG A 88 11.01 12.19 -6.83
CA ARG A 88 9.63 11.74 -6.87
C ARG A 88 9.47 10.59 -5.88
N ILE A 89 8.77 10.82 -4.80
CA ILE A 89 8.62 9.88 -3.70
C ILE A 89 7.18 9.38 -3.63
N LEU A 90 7.02 8.06 -3.59
CA LEU A 90 5.75 7.39 -3.36
C LEU A 90 5.83 6.62 -2.04
N LEU A 91 4.98 6.97 -1.09
CA LEU A 91 4.94 6.30 0.21
C LEU A 91 3.74 5.37 0.28
N TYR A 92 3.91 4.26 1.00
CA TYR A 92 2.81 3.38 1.32
C TYR A 92 2.92 2.82 2.75
N CYS A 93 1.78 2.40 3.29
CA CYS A 93 1.70 1.52 4.46
C CYS A 93 0.72 0.37 4.14
N SER A 94 -0.06 -0.09 5.11
CA SER A 94 -1.07 -1.13 4.83
C SER A 94 -2.20 -0.61 3.96
N VAL A 95 -2.80 0.55 4.32
CA VAL A 95 -3.97 1.14 3.64
C VAL A 95 -3.82 2.62 3.27
N GLY A 96 -2.77 3.29 3.73
CA GLY A 96 -2.46 4.68 3.37
C GLY A 96 -2.48 5.70 4.52
N TYR A 97 -2.92 5.34 5.72
CA TYR A 97 -2.99 6.26 6.86
C TYR A 97 -1.60 6.67 7.38
N ARG A 98 -0.77 5.70 7.77
CA ARG A 98 0.58 5.96 8.31
C ARG A 98 1.45 6.67 7.26
N SER A 99 1.36 6.24 6.02
CA SER A 99 2.13 6.85 4.93
C SER A 99 1.71 8.29 4.64
N GLU A 100 0.44 8.63 4.77
CA GLU A 100 -0.02 10.02 4.68
C GLU A 100 0.64 10.90 5.75
N LYS A 101 0.71 10.42 6.99
CA LYS A 101 1.35 11.16 8.09
C LYS A 101 2.86 11.33 7.91
N VAL A 102 3.55 10.32 7.41
CA VAL A 102 4.97 10.43 7.05
C VAL A 102 5.17 11.37 5.87
N ALA A 103 4.29 11.31 4.86
CA ALA A 103 4.33 12.22 3.71
C ALA A 103 4.21 13.70 4.14
N GLU A 104 3.34 14.01 5.11
CA GLU A 104 3.25 15.35 5.70
C GLU A 104 4.57 15.80 6.30
N LYS A 105 5.25 14.91 7.07
CA LYS A 105 6.57 15.18 7.65
C LYS A 105 7.63 15.44 6.57
N LEU A 106 7.63 14.67 5.48
CA LEU A 106 8.56 14.88 4.37
C LEU A 106 8.34 16.24 3.70
N ARG A 107 7.11 16.66 3.51
CA ARG A 107 6.80 17.97 2.94
C ARG A 107 7.31 19.11 3.83
N ILE A 108 7.12 19.02 5.13
CA ILE A 108 7.66 19.98 6.10
C ILE A 108 9.20 20.02 6.02
N ALA A 109 9.84 18.88 5.81
CA ALA A 109 11.29 18.77 5.64
C ALA A 109 11.81 19.27 4.27
N GLY A 110 10.92 19.73 3.38
CA GLY A 110 11.28 20.35 2.10
C GLY A 110 11.28 19.42 0.89
N TYR A 111 10.82 18.18 1.03
CA TYR A 111 10.61 17.30 -0.13
C TYR A 111 9.38 17.77 -0.92
N ARG A 112 9.56 18.00 -2.23
CA ARG A 112 8.56 18.72 -3.05
C ARG A 112 7.59 17.80 -3.79
N ASN A 113 8.01 16.57 -4.11
CA ASN A 113 7.27 15.64 -4.93
C ASN A 113 6.94 14.38 -4.15
N VAL A 114 6.08 14.52 -3.14
CA VAL A 114 5.69 13.45 -2.22
C VAL A 114 4.26 13.06 -2.50
N THR A 115 4.03 11.78 -2.73
CA THR A 115 2.71 11.22 -3.09
C THR A 115 2.40 10.03 -2.17
N ASN A 116 1.17 9.94 -1.68
CA ASN A 116 0.69 8.81 -0.90
C ASN A 116 0.02 7.77 -1.81
N MET A 117 0.41 6.51 -1.68
CA MET A 117 -0.27 5.39 -2.35
C MET A 117 -1.57 5.06 -1.61
N VAL A 118 -2.69 5.45 -2.19
CA VAL A 118 -4.02 5.20 -1.61
C VAL A 118 -4.31 3.70 -1.60
N GLY A 119 -4.77 3.20 -0.46
CA GLY A 119 -5.01 1.77 -0.27
C GLY A 119 -3.76 0.95 0.03
N GLY A 120 -2.57 1.55 -0.02
CA GLY A 120 -1.31 0.96 0.41
C GLY A 120 -0.96 -0.37 -0.25
N ILE A 121 -0.22 -1.21 0.48
CA ILE A 121 0.16 -2.54 -0.01
C ILE A 121 -1.06 -3.46 -0.19
N PHE A 122 -2.16 -3.22 0.52
CA PHE A 122 -3.39 -3.98 0.32
C PHE A 122 -3.95 -3.75 -1.08
N ALA A 123 -4.09 -2.50 -1.52
CA ALA A 123 -4.49 -2.18 -2.89
C ALA A 123 -3.50 -2.73 -3.92
N TRP A 124 -2.21 -2.64 -3.62
CA TRP A 124 -1.14 -3.18 -4.47
C TRP A 124 -1.33 -4.67 -4.76
N VAL A 125 -1.46 -5.50 -3.72
CA VAL A 125 -1.61 -6.95 -3.91
C VAL A 125 -3.01 -7.31 -4.45
N ASN A 126 -4.05 -6.58 -4.05
CA ASN A 126 -5.42 -6.80 -4.54
C ASN A 126 -5.55 -6.50 -6.04
N SER A 127 -4.69 -5.65 -6.60
CA SER A 127 -4.61 -5.40 -8.04
C SER A 127 -3.83 -6.47 -8.83
N GLY A 128 -3.34 -7.50 -8.14
CA GLY A 128 -2.55 -8.58 -8.74
C GLY A 128 -1.06 -8.30 -8.85
N ARG A 129 -0.57 -7.21 -8.27
CA ARG A 129 0.85 -6.87 -8.27
C ARG A 129 1.63 -7.74 -7.27
N ARG A 130 2.87 -8.02 -7.62
CA ARG A 130 3.75 -8.87 -6.82
C ARG A 130 4.46 -8.09 -5.73
N VAL A 131 4.78 -8.78 -4.64
CA VAL A 131 5.65 -8.32 -3.56
C VAL A 131 6.81 -9.29 -3.40
N VAL A 132 7.84 -8.87 -2.70
CA VAL A 132 9.04 -9.67 -2.43
C VAL A 132 9.26 -9.81 -0.93
N ASP A 133 9.91 -10.91 -0.54
CA ASP A 133 10.31 -11.13 0.84
C ASP A 133 11.63 -10.40 1.18
N SER A 134 12.13 -10.60 2.39
CA SER A 134 13.38 -10.00 2.87
C SER A 134 14.63 -10.40 2.07
N LYS A 135 14.55 -11.47 1.30
CA LYS A 135 15.64 -11.95 0.42
C LYS A 135 15.46 -11.47 -1.03
N GLY A 136 14.41 -10.69 -1.31
CA GLY A 136 14.08 -10.21 -2.66
C GLY A 136 13.39 -11.25 -3.54
N ALA A 137 12.98 -12.39 -3.00
CA ALA A 137 12.25 -13.42 -3.74
C ALA A 137 10.75 -13.09 -3.79
N PRO A 138 10.07 -13.33 -4.92
CA PRO A 138 8.61 -13.16 -4.99
C PRO A 138 7.89 -14.00 -3.94
N THR A 139 6.88 -13.42 -3.30
CA THR A 139 6.07 -14.10 -2.30
C THR A 139 4.60 -13.70 -2.44
N THR A 140 3.71 -14.56 -1.98
CA THR A 140 2.28 -14.26 -1.84
C THR A 140 1.90 -13.80 -0.44
N ARG A 141 2.84 -13.85 0.51
CA ARG A 141 2.60 -13.50 1.91
C ARG A 141 2.54 -11.99 2.08
N VAL A 142 1.54 -11.53 2.80
CA VAL A 142 1.34 -10.11 3.13
C VAL A 142 0.98 -10.00 4.60
N HIS A 143 1.67 -9.12 5.32
CA HIS A 143 1.31 -8.84 6.71
C HIS A 143 0.01 -8.05 6.76
N GLY A 144 -0.99 -8.58 7.44
CA GLY A 144 -2.33 -7.99 7.51
C GLY A 144 -2.49 -6.90 8.57
N TYR A 145 -1.40 -6.53 9.26
CA TYR A 145 -1.37 -5.60 10.40
C TYR A 145 -2.09 -6.17 11.62
N SER A 146 -3.38 -6.39 11.53
CA SER A 146 -4.21 -7.07 12.53
C SER A 146 -5.34 -7.84 11.84
N ARG A 147 -6.01 -8.71 12.57
CA ARG A 147 -7.12 -9.48 12.01
C ARG A 147 -8.26 -8.58 11.52
N ALA A 148 -8.50 -7.46 12.19
CA ALA A 148 -9.51 -6.49 11.77
C ALA A 148 -9.18 -5.83 10.42
N TRP A 149 -7.89 -5.60 10.14
CA TRP A 149 -7.44 -4.98 8.89
C TRP A 149 -7.16 -6.00 7.78
N GLY A 150 -6.65 -7.19 8.15
CA GLY A 150 -6.30 -8.23 7.18
C GLY A 150 -7.46 -8.73 6.33
N VAL A 151 -8.70 -8.51 6.76
CA VAL A 151 -9.91 -8.85 5.98
C VAL A 151 -10.00 -8.09 4.65
N TRP A 152 -9.30 -6.97 4.51
CA TRP A 152 -9.28 -6.18 3.28
C TRP A 152 -8.33 -6.72 2.21
N VAL A 153 -7.44 -7.66 2.58
CA VAL A 153 -6.57 -8.34 1.62
C VAL A 153 -7.34 -9.49 1.00
N ASN A 154 -7.62 -9.41 -0.30
CA ASN A 154 -8.38 -10.43 -1.03
C ASN A 154 -7.55 -11.17 -2.08
N GLN A 155 -6.26 -10.85 -2.21
CA GLN A 155 -5.29 -11.62 -2.98
C GLN A 155 -4.01 -11.84 -2.17
N GLY A 156 -3.47 -13.06 -2.22
CA GLY A 156 -2.29 -13.45 -1.46
C GLY A 156 -2.63 -14.19 -0.16
N THR A 157 -1.61 -14.42 0.65
CA THR A 157 -1.68 -15.13 1.92
C THR A 157 -1.44 -14.15 3.06
N VAL A 158 -2.47 -13.86 3.84
CA VAL A 158 -2.37 -12.94 4.97
C VAL A 158 -1.69 -13.62 6.15
N VAL A 159 -0.69 -12.96 6.72
CA VAL A 159 0.03 -13.38 7.93
C VAL A 159 0.11 -12.22 8.92
N TYR A 160 0.40 -12.53 10.18
CA TYR A 160 0.43 -11.53 11.27
C TYR A 160 1.72 -11.60 12.10
N GLU A 161 2.68 -12.41 11.66
CA GLU A 161 3.99 -12.61 12.32
C GLU A 161 5.12 -12.49 11.30
#